data_96eda4674a2590ea79341d8af5a813e7
#
_entry.id   96eda4674a2590ea79341d8af5a813e7
#
_cell.length_a   1.000
_cell.length_b   1.000
_cell.length_c   1.000
_cell.angle_alpha   90.00
_cell.angle_beta   90.00
_cell.angle_gamma   90.00
#
_symmetry.space_group_name_H-M   'P 1'
#
loop_
_entity.id
_entity.type
_entity.pdbx_description
1 polymer ?
#
loop_
_entity_poly.entity_id
_entity_poly.type
_entity_poly.pdbx_seq_one_letter_code
_entity_poly.pdbx_strand_id
1 'polypeptide(L)'
;MPRSTQLAGSTSTENGAYHALLARHDAMRLRRRMLSPEGGAGVRGAAGEAYDGAADQRVIRAHLGLVGPFEELITQLYEVLFTRHPALRGLFPGEMAFQEAHLAQAFRYLLDRLDRPEEIAETFTRLGRDHRKLGVRPAQYAAFEEALRTALRVRTGGRGEAGLEEAWVRMVRFGVTAMVRGAEAALHEPPFWRATVTGHQLVGDDLAVLRVVPHETFRYEAGQYTDLESSLLPHTWRPYYLAGEPDAAGAVELHVRCTGPGGVSEALVHRTAVGDEVRLGPPKGNLTLGEEPAGDLRLVAWDTGWAAMKALLQEVDRRVRTSPGHGVRRVRLFLGAPDVAGLYDTEYLAGLERRRPWLSVVPVAGAAPGGEGYGRLAAAVTRAAAPPGGRVLVSGPPAMVRAVGASLARAGVAGEDVRHDLLPTGAESGHAATGAVPA
;
A
#
# COMPACT_ATOMS: atom_id res chain seq x y z
N MET A 1 27.79 -49.95 3.65
CA MET A 1 27.38 -49.08 2.51
C MET A 1 26.60 -47.90 3.04
N PRO A 2 27.16 -46.70 3.03
CA PRO A 2 26.44 -45.50 3.43
C PRO A 2 25.73 -44.89 2.21
N ARG A 3 24.48 -44.51 2.36
CA ARG A 3 23.72 -43.76 1.38
C ARG A 3 23.91 -42.24 1.63
N SER A 4 24.37 -41.61 0.60
CA SER A 4 24.55 -40.18 0.44
C SER A 4 23.22 -39.42 0.57
N THR A 5 23.16 -38.50 1.52
CA THR A 5 22.14 -37.43 1.51
C THR A 5 22.92 -36.12 1.35
N GLN A 6 22.90 -35.56 0.16
CA GLN A 6 23.55 -34.29 -0.09
C GLN A 6 22.68 -33.43 -1.02
N LEU A 7 22.52 -32.14 -0.59
CA LEU A 7 22.36 -30.95 -1.39
C LEU A 7 21.02 -30.66 -2.04
N ALA A 8 20.16 -29.98 -1.29
CA ALA A 8 19.09 -29.16 -1.86
C ALA A 8 18.88 -27.85 -1.07
N GLY A 9 19.95 -27.21 -0.60
CA GLY A 9 19.86 -25.99 0.23
C GLY A 9 20.58 -24.75 -0.28
N SER A 10 21.38 -24.81 -1.36
CA SER A 10 22.26 -23.69 -1.75
C SER A 10 21.79 -22.86 -2.95
N THR A 11 20.85 -23.30 -3.73
CA THR A 11 20.49 -22.64 -5.00
C THR A 11 19.57 -21.42 -4.86
N SER A 12 18.83 -21.28 -3.77
CA SER A 12 17.86 -20.19 -3.59
C SER A 12 18.51 -18.89 -3.13
N THR A 13 19.54 -18.95 -2.28
CA THR A 13 20.26 -17.76 -1.77
C THR A 13 21.20 -17.19 -2.83
N GLU A 14 21.84 -18.04 -3.63
CA GLU A 14 22.69 -17.60 -4.74
C GLU A 14 21.89 -16.93 -5.85
N ASN A 15 20.68 -17.41 -6.14
CA ASN A 15 19.79 -16.76 -7.11
C ASN A 15 19.34 -15.36 -6.65
N GLY A 16 19.03 -15.17 -5.36
CA GLY A 16 18.66 -13.86 -4.82
C GLY A 16 19.79 -12.83 -4.88
N ALA A 17 21.00 -13.22 -4.51
CA ALA A 17 22.19 -12.39 -4.58
C ALA A 17 22.59 -12.10 -6.06
N TYR A 18 22.46 -13.08 -6.96
CA TYR A 18 22.70 -12.92 -8.38
C TYR A 18 21.70 -11.96 -9.03
N HIS A 19 20.41 -12.06 -8.71
CA HIS A 19 19.39 -11.13 -9.20
C HIS A 19 19.58 -9.70 -8.67
N ALA A 20 20.01 -9.54 -7.43
CA ALA A 20 20.35 -8.22 -6.88
C ALA A 20 21.58 -7.60 -7.56
N LEU A 21 22.59 -8.41 -7.88
CA LEU A 21 23.77 -7.99 -8.64
C LEU A 21 23.42 -7.61 -10.08
N LEU A 22 22.57 -8.38 -10.75
CA LEU A 22 22.11 -8.08 -12.10
C LEU A 22 21.29 -6.78 -12.13
N ALA A 23 20.37 -6.58 -11.18
CA ALA A 23 19.60 -5.36 -11.08
C ALA A 23 20.50 -4.13 -10.88
N ARG A 24 21.53 -4.26 -10.02
CA ARG A 24 22.53 -3.20 -9.79
C ARG A 24 23.39 -2.93 -11.04
N HIS A 25 23.74 -3.97 -11.78
CA HIS A 25 24.51 -3.85 -13.02
C HIS A 25 23.69 -3.21 -14.15
N ASP A 26 22.41 -3.56 -14.26
CA ASP A 26 21.50 -2.98 -15.26
C ASP A 26 21.18 -1.52 -14.94
N ALA A 27 21.02 -1.16 -13.66
CA ALA A 27 20.87 0.22 -13.21
C ALA A 27 22.13 1.05 -13.52
N MET A 28 23.33 0.51 -13.30
CA MET A 28 24.58 1.17 -13.68
C MET A 28 24.76 1.30 -15.19
N ARG A 29 24.36 0.31 -15.99
CA ARG A 29 24.37 0.38 -17.46
C ARG A 29 23.41 1.43 -18.00
N LEU A 30 22.21 1.51 -17.43
CA LEU A 30 21.22 2.52 -17.79
C LEU A 30 21.72 3.92 -17.42
N ARG A 31 22.27 4.10 -16.20
CA ARG A 31 22.90 5.36 -15.79
C ARG A 31 24.06 5.76 -16.69
N ARG A 32 24.91 4.81 -17.12
CA ARG A 32 26.00 5.07 -18.07
C ARG A 32 25.47 5.48 -19.44
N ARG A 33 24.37 4.84 -19.94
CA ARG A 33 23.69 5.23 -21.16
C ARG A 33 23.04 6.61 -21.09
N MET A 34 22.42 6.94 -19.96
CA MET A 34 21.80 8.26 -19.74
C MET A 34 22.83 9.39 -19.56
N LEU A 35 24.03 9.06 -19.07
CA LEU A 35 25.12 10.01 -18.87
C LEU A 35 26.13 10.04 -20.04
N SER A 36 26.00 9.15 -21.04
CA SER A 36 26.85 9.14 -22.23
C SER A 36 26.38 10.19 -23.24
N PRO A 37 27.26 11.02 -23.80
CA PRO A 37 26.90 12.07 -24.76
C PRO A 37 26.17 11.57 -26.00
N GLU A 38 26.38 10.29 -26.40
CA GLU A 38 25.77 9.65 -27.58
C GLU A 38 24.43 8.96 -27.28
N GLY A 39 24.06 8.72 -26.00
CA GLY A 39 22.78 8.13 -25.59
C GLY A 39 21.71 9.15 -25.23
N GLY A 40 22.06 10.41 -25.23
CA GLY A 40 21.25 11.54 -24.79
C GLY A 40 20.20 12.04 -25.78
N ALA A 41 20.07 11.45 -26.96
CA ALA A 41 19.09 11.89 -27.97
C ALA A 41 17.65 11.41 -27.67
N GLY A 42 17.42 10.54 -26.68
CA GLY A 42 16.08 10.03 -26.31
C GLY A 42 15.50 10.59 -25.00
N VAL A 43 16.30 11.30 -24.18
CA VAL A 43 15.85 11.88 -22.89
C VAL A 43 16.18 13.37 -22.78
N ARG A 44 16.97 13.91 -23.69
CA ARG A 44 17.09 15.34 -23.92
C ARG A 44 16.08 15.79 -25.00
N GLY A 45 14.81 15.78 -24.67
CA GLY A 45 13.97 16.86 -25.13
C GLY A 45 14.65 18.13 -24.63
N ALA A 46 14.88 19.08 -25.53
CA ALA A 46 15.63 20.31 -25.38
C ALA A 46 15.96 20.70 -23.93
N ALA A 47 17.23 20.84 -23.61
CA ALA A 47 17.69 21.34 -22.33
C ALA A 47 16.97 22.66 -22.03
N GLY A 48 16.01 22.65 -21.07
CA GLY A 48 15.44 23.88 -20.55
C GLY A 48 13.92 23.96 -20.41
N GLU A 49 13.11 23.19 -21.12
CA GLU A 49 11.65 23.26 -20.94
C GLU A 49 11.16 22.21 -19.94
N ALA A 50 10.49 22.68 -18.88
CA ALA A 50 9.75 21.84 -17.96
C ALA A 50 8.66 21.08 -18.73
N TYR A 51 8.36 19.83 -18.34
CA TYR A 51 7.31 19.02 -18.96
C TYR A 51 5.96 19.77 -18.92
N ASP A 52 5.39 20.07 -20.10
CA ASP A 52 4.06 20.69 -20.20
C ASP A 52 2.96 19.63 -20.15
N GLY A 53 2.67 19.19 -18.94
CA GLY A 53 1.61 18.21 -18.70
C GLY A 53 0.21 18.75 -19.03
N ALA A 54 -0.01 20.06 -18.91
CA ALA A 54 -1.31 20.66 -19.22
C ALA A 54 -1.64 20.61 -20.72
N ALA A 55 -0.63 20.73 -21.58
CA ALA A 55 -0.82 20.57 -23.02
C ALA A 55 -1.19 19.14 -23.37
N ASP A 56 -0.48 18.14 -22.84
CA ASP A 56 -0.78 16.74 -23.05
C ASP A 56 -2.14 16.33 -22.49
N GLN A 57 -2.50 16.84 -21.30
CA GLN A 57 -3.81 16.62 -20.70
C GLN A 57 -4.96 17.07 -21.62
N ARG A 58 -4.83 18.24 -22.22
CA ARG A 58 -5.84 18.77 -23.17
C ARG A 58 -5.98 17.86 -24.40
N VAL A 59 -4.85 17.45 -24.99
CA VAL A 59 -4.85 16.56 -26.16
C VAL A 59 -5.52 15.22 -25.81
N ILE A 60 -5.12 14.59 -24.70
CA ILE A 60 -5.66 13.30 -24.27
C ILE A 60 -7.17 13.41 -23.99
N ARG A 61 -7.58 14.44 -23.21
CA ARG A 61 -9.00 14.63 -22.83
C ARG A 61 -9.90 14.88 -24.04
N ALA A 62 -9.44 15.63 -25.02
CA ALA A 62 -10.19 15.92 -26.23
C ALA A 62 -10.49 14.63 -27.05
N HIS A 63 -9.67 13.59 -26.91
CA HIS A 63 -9.74 12.38 -27.72
C HIS A 63 -10.04 11.11 -26.91
N LEU A 64 -10.44 11.23 -25.62
CA LEU A 64 -10.77 10.08 -24.77
C LEU A 64 -11.84 9.17 -25.39
N GLY A 65 -12.82 9.74 -26.10
CA GLY A 65 -13.85 8.98 -26.78
C GLY A 65 -13.35 8.04 -27.89
N LEU A 66 -12.17 8.30 -28.45
CA LEU A 66 -11.54 7.41 -29.43
C LEU A 66 -10.83 6.22 -28.78
N VAL A 67 -10.30 6.43 -27.56
CA VAL A 67 -9.56 5.39 -26.82
C VAL A 67 -10.54 4.43 -26.15
N GLY A 68 -11.71 4.92 -25.74
CA GLY A 68 -12.73 4.18 -24.99
C GLY A 68 -12.42 4.06 -23.50
N PRO A 69 -13.11 3.17 -22.78
CA PRO A 69 -12.87 2.97 -21.35
C PRO A 69 -11.44 2.57 -21.06
N PHE A 70 -10.88 3.07 -19.95
CA PHE A 70 -9.51 2.73 -19.56
C PHE A 70 -9.32 1.24 -19.32
N GLU A 71 -10.33 0.56 -18.81
CA GLU A 71 -10.32 -0.87 -18.57
C GLU A 71 -10.01 -1.64 -19.85
N GLU A 72 -10.68 -1.32 -20.94
CA GLU A 72 -10.46 -1.96 -22.23
C GLU A 72 -9.08 -1.63 -22.83
N LEU A 73 -8.60 -0.39 -22.66
CA LEU A 73 -7.25 -0.01 -23.07
C LEU A 73 -6.20 -0.84 -22.32
N ILE A 74 -6.39 -1.02 -21.00
CA ILE A 74 -5.46 -1.75 -20.15
C ILE A 74 -5.45 -3.25 -20.48
N THR A 75 -6.62 -3.85 -20.66
CA THR A 75 -6.72 -5.25 -21.11
C THR A 75 -5.95 -5.44 -22.42
N GLN A 76 -6.21 -4.58 -23.42
CA GLN A 76 -5.49 -4.62 -24.69
C GLN A 76 -3.98 -4.41 -24.55
N LEU A 77 -3.57 -3.51 -23.65
CA LEU A 77 -2.16 -3.27 -23.36
C LEU A 77 -1.47 -4.54 -22.82
N TYR A 78 -2.08 -5.21 -21.82
CA TYR A 78 -1.52 -6.44 -21.27
C TYR A 78 -1.52 -7.59 -22.28
N GLU A 79 -2.55 -7.73 -23.10
CA GLU A 79 -2.57 -8.71 -24.19
C GLU A 79 -1.39 -8.50 -25.15
N VAL A 80 -1.15 -7.27 -25.59
CA VAL A 80 -0.02 -6.94 -26.46
C VAL A 80 1.31 -7.19 -25.74
N LEU A 81 1.43 -6.75 -24.48
CA LEU A 81 2.64 -6.90 -23.69
C LEU A 81 3.04 -8.37 -23.55
N PHE A 82 2.11 -9.24 -23.17
CA PHE A 82 2.42 -10.66 -22.96
C PHE A 82 2.56 -11.44 -24.26
N THR A 83 1.92 -11.02 -25.33
CA THR A 83 2.10 -11.61 -26.65
C THR A 83 3.50 -11.32 -27.20
N ARG A 84 3.98 -10.08 -27.06
CA ARG A 84 5.32 -9.67 -27.56
C ARG A 84 6.46 -10.04 -26.61
N HIS A 85 6.19 -10.06 -25.32
CA HIS A 85 7.16 -10.29 -24.26
C HIS A 85 6.67 -11.36 -23.27
N PRO A 86 6.53 -12.65 -23.69
CA PRO A 86 5.95 -13.71 -22.86
C PRO A 86 6.65 -13.89 -21.49
N ALA A 87 7.96 -13.64 -21.45
CA ALA A 87 8.75 -13.73 -20.23
C ALA A 87 8.30 -12.76 -19.13
N LEU A 88 7.64 -11.64 -19.50
CA LEU A 88 7.12 -10.70 -18.52
C LEU A 88 5.88 -11.23 -17.79
N ARG A 89 5.16 -12.20 -18.35
CA ARG A 89 3.97 -12.80 -17.70
C ARG A 89 4.29 -13.39 -16.33
N GLY A 90 5.52 -13.91 -16.15
CA GLY A 90 5.99 -14.46 -14.87
C GLY A 90 6.19 -13.44 -13.74
N LEU A 91 6.08 -12.14 -14.00
CA LEU A 91 6.11 -11.08 -12.97
C LEU A 91 4.73 -10.77 -12.40
N PHE A 92 3.67 -11.37 -12.95
CA PHE A 92 2.30 -11.07 -12.61
C PHE A 92 1.61 -12.30 -12.01
N PRO A 93 0.59 -12.12 -11.17
CA PRO A 93 -0.22 -13.23 -10.65
C PRO A 93 -1.00 -13.92 -11.77
N GLY A 94 -1.59 -15.09 -11.46
CA GLY A 94 -2.44 -15.81 -12.39
C GLY A 94 -3.63 -14.99 -12.88
N GLU A 95 -4.33 -14.35 -11.95
CA GLU A 95 -5.47 -13.48 -12.24
C GLU A 95 -5.04 -12.01 -12.31
N MET A 96 -5.47 -11.33 -13.39
CA MET A 96 -5.03 -9.97 -13.73
C MET A 96 -5.99 -8.86 -13.32
N ALA A 97 -7.22 -9.18 -12.93
CA ALA A 97 -8.27 -8.18 -12.67
C ALA A 97 -7.84 -7.07 -11.69
N PHE A 98 -7.10 -7.45 -10.65
CA PHE A 98 -6.55 -6.49 -9.68
C PHE A 98 -5.50 -5.57 -10.32
N GLN A 99 -4.57 -6.10 -11.11
CA GLN A 99 -3.53 -5.33 -11.79
C GLN A 99 -4.10 -4.41 -12.86
N GLU A 100 -5.09 -4.88 -13.60
CA GLU A 100 -5.80 -4.09 -14.61
C GLU A 100 -6.52 -2.90 -13.98
N ALA A 101 -7.27 -3.13 -12.89
CA ALA A 101 -7.96 -2.07 -12.16
C ALA A 101 -6.98 -1.03 -11.59
N HIS A 102 -5.86 -1.48 -11.01
CA HIS A 102 -4.84 -0.57 -10.47
C HIS A 102 -4.15 0.26 -11.55
N LEU A 103 -3.82 -0.34 -12.68
CA LEU A 103 -3.20 0.40 -13.79
C LEU A 103 -4.18 1.40 -14.40
N ALA A 104 -5.46 1.03 -14.56
CA ALA A 104 -6.49 1.95 -15.00
C ALA A 104 -6.63 3.15 -14.06
N GLN A 105 -6.58 2.90 -12.76
CA GLN A 105 -6.60 3.96 -11.74
C GLN A 105 -5.36 4.86 -11.82
N ALA A 106 -4.16 4.27 -11.98
CA ALA A 106 -2.93 5.04 -12.15
C ALA A 106 -2.99 5.95 -13.40
N PHE A 107 -3.58 5.48 -14.49
CA PHE A 107 -3.78 6.28 -15.69
C PHE A 107 -4.77 7.43 -15.47
N ARG A 108 -5.89 7.16 -14.76
CA ARG A 108 -6.82 8.23 -14.37
C ARG A 108 -6.13 9.27 -13.50
N TYR A 109 -5.39 8.83 -12.50
CA TYR A 109 -4.63 9.71 -11.60
C TYR A 109 -3.65 10.60 -12.37
N LEU A 110 -2.84 10.00 -13.27
CA LEU A 110 -1.91 10.73 -14.13
C LEU A 110 -2.68 11.78 -14.95
N LEU A 111 -3.73 11.35 -15.66
CA LEU A 111 -4.49 12.25 -16.53
C LEU A 111 -5.17 13.37 -15.76
N ASP A 112 -5.71 13.11 -14.58
CA ASP A 112 -6.41 14.13 -13.79
C ASP A 112 -5.46 15.18 -13.19
N ARG A 113 -4.20 14.82 -12.99
CA ARG A 113 -3.19 15.69 -12.35
C ARG A 113 -2.03 16.08 -13.27
N LEU A 114 -2.16 15.88 -14.58
CA LEU A 114 -1.08 16.15 -15.51
C LEU A 114 -0.69 17.64 -15.57
N ASP A 115 -1.61 18.52 -15.20
CA ASP A 115 -1.40 19.94 -14.97
C ASP A 115 -0.67 20.28 -13.65
N ARG A 116 -0.45 19.28 -12.80
CA ARG A 116 0.24 19.38 -11.50
C ARG A 116 1.39 18.35 -11.40
N PRO A 117 2.45 18.51 -12.21
CA PRO A 117 3.50 17.50 -12.37
C PRO A 117 4.25 17.17 -11.06
N GLU A 118 4.30 18.11 -10.12
CA GLU A 118 4.95 17.91 -8.82
C GLU A 118 4.22 16.86 -7.97
N GLU A 119 2.88 16.87 -7.94
CA GLU A 119 2.07 15.87 -7.24
C GLU A 119 2.28 14.48 -7.84
N ILE A 120 2.34 14.38 -9.16
CA ILE A 120 2.64 13.14 -9.87
C ILE A 120 4.06 12.66 -9.50
N ALA A 121 5.04 13.54 -9.57
CA ALA A 121 6.43 13.20 -9.29
C ALA A 121 6.59 12.64 -7.88
N GLU A 122 6.00 13.27 -6.88
CA GLU A 122 6.02 12.81 -5.50
C GLU A 122 5.37 11.43 -5.34
N THR A 123 4.15 11.28 -5.86
CA THR A 123 3.38 10.03 -5.77
C THR A 123 4.09 8.87 -6.48
N PHE A 124 4.58 9.11 -7.71
CA PHE A 124 5.23 8.07 -8.49
C PHE A 124 6.65 7.75 -8.00
N THR A 125 7.34 8.67 -7.34
CA THR A 125 8.59 8.39 -6.63
C THR A 125 8.35 7.38 -5.50
N ARG A 126 7.31 7.59 -4.67
CA ARG A 126 6.92 6.61 -3.64
C ARG A 126 6.50 5.27 -4.24
N LEU A 127 5.71 5.30 -5.31
CA LEU A 127 5.29 4.10 -6.03
C LEU A 127 6.49 3.32 -6.58
N GLY A 128 7.50 4.00 -7.10
CA GLY A 128 8.72 3.38 -7.63
C GLY A 128 9.53 2.65 -6.56
N ARG A 129 9.65 3.22 -5.36
CA ARG A 129 10.23 2.53 -4.21
C ARG A 129 9.49 1.23 -3.91
N ASP A 130 8.17 1.27 -3.88
CA ASP A 130 7.31 0.13 -3.56
C ASP A 130 7.32 -0.93 -4.68
N HIS A 131 7.42 -0.54 -5.95
CA HIS A 131 7.49 -1.44 -7.11
C HIS A 131 8.74 -2.32 -7.15
N ARG A 132 9.80 -1.98 -6.42
CA ARG A 132 11.01 -2.80 -6.34
C ARG A 132 10.71 -4.24 -5.88
N LYS A 133 9.73 -4.42 -5.00
CA LYS A 133 9.30 -5.74 -4.52
C LYS A 133 8.73 -6.64 -5.61
N LEU A 134 8.21 -6.06 -6.70
CA LEU A 134 7.65 -6.79 -7.83
C LEU A 134 8.72 -7.30 -8.80
N GLY A 135 9.99 -6.90 -8.62
CA GLY A 135 11.10 -7.32 -9.49
C GLY A 135 11.11 -6.66 -10.86
N VAL A 136 10.31 -5.62 -11.08
CA VAL A 136 10.29 -4.87 -12.37
C VAL A 136 11.59 -4.10 -12.55
N ARG A 137 12.24 -4.29 -13.70
CA ARG A 137 13.50 -3.65 -14.06
C ARG A 137 13.25 -2.44 -14.95
N PRO A 138 14.07 -1.38 -14.87
CA PRO A 138 13.93 -0.20 -15.72
C PRO A 138 13.84 -0.49 -17.22
N ALA A 139 14.58 -1.48 -17.72
CA ALA A 139 14.55 -1.88 -19.12
C ALA A 139 13.19 -2.44 -19.58
N GLN A 140 12.34 -2.92 -18.67
CA GLN A 140 11.02 -3.48 -18.98
C GLN A 140 9.97 -2.40 -19.25
N TYR A 141 10.20 -1.16 -18.81
CA TYR A 141 9.32 -0.04 -19.13
C TYR A 141 9.30 0.30 -20.63
N ALA A 142 10.37 0.00 -21.36
CA ALA A 142 10.38 0.16 -22.81
C ALA A 142 9.40 -0.80 -23.51
N ALA A 143 9.30 -2.05 -23.04
CA ALA A 143 8.32 -3.02 -23.53
C ALA A 143 6.88 -2.58 -23.20
N PHE A 144 6.68 -2.02 -22.01
CA PHE A 144 5.38 -1.46 -21.61
C PHE A 144 4.96 -0.27 -22.50
N GLU A 145 5.88 0.66 -22.81
CA GLU A 145 5.64 1.77 -23.72
C GLU A 145 5.28 1.30 -25.13
N GLU A 146 6.00 0.31 -25.66
CA GLU A 146 5.70 -0.27 -26.97
C GLU A 146 4.31 -0.93 -26.99
N ALA A 147 3.94 -1.63 -25.92
CA ALA A 147 2.61 -2.23 -25.79
C ALA A 147 1.53 -1.16 -25.72
N LEU A 148 1.75 -0.06 -24.97
CA LEU A 148 0.81 1.07 -24.90
C LEU A 148 0.58 1.70 -26.28
N ARG A 149 1.66 1.99 -27.03
CA ARG A 149 1.55 2.53 -28.40
C ARG A 149 0.71 1.63 -29.29
N THR A 150 0.94 0.34 -29.23
CA THR A 150 0.18 -0.64 -30.00
C THR A 150 -1.28 -0.70 -29.58
N ALA A 151 -1.57 -0.73 -28.27
CA ALA A 151 -2.93 -0.73 -27.77
C ALA A 151 -3.69 0.53 -28.18
N LEU A 152 -3.06 1.72 -28.09
CA LEU A 152 -3.65 2.98 -28.55
C LEU A 152 -4.00 2.94 -30.04
N ARG A 153 -3.09 2.45 -30.91
CA ARG A 153 -3.36 2.34 -32.36
C ARG A 153 -4.52 1.40 -32.65
N VAL A 154 -4.59 0.27 -31.96
CA VAL A 154 -5.73 -0.67 -32.10
C VAL A 154 -7.03 0.01 -31.68
N ARG A 155 -7.05 0.67 -30.52
CA ARG A 155 -8.26 1.32 -29.99
C ARG A 155 -8.76 2.47 -30.86
N THR A 156 -7.86 3.31 -31.34
CA THR A 156 -8.21 4.44 -32.21
C THR A 156 -8.53 4.04 -33.63
N GLY A 157 -8.24 2.79 -34.03
CA GLY A 157 -8.40 2.33 -35.41
C GLY A 157 -7.55 3.13 -36.41
N GLY A 158 -6.42 3.68 -35.99
CA GLY A 158 -5.56 4.54 -36.78
C GLY A 158 -6.11 5.95 -37.03
N ARG A 159 -7.24 6.33 -36.40
CA ARG A 159 -7.90 7.64 -36.57
C ARG A 159 -7.45 8.68 -35.52
N GLY A 160 -6.40 8.36 -34.76
CA GLY A 160 -5.84 9.32 -33.80
C GLY A 160 -5.22 10.52 -34.49
N GLU A 161 -5.42 11.73 -33.96
CA GLU A 161 -4.69 12.92 -34.42
C GLU A 161 -3.18 12.74 -34.21
N ALA A 162 -2.40 13.36 -35.10
CA ALA A 162 -0.97 13.48 -34.92
C ALA A 162 -0.68 14.13 -33.56
N GLY A 163 -0.04 13.37 -32.65
CA GLY A 163 0.27 13.86 -31.30
C GLY A 163 -0.47 13.17 -30.16
N LEU A 164 -1.62 12.53 -30.38
CA LEU A 164 -2.35 11.82 -29.32
C LEU A 164 -1.51 10.68 -28.72
N GLU A 165 -0.96 9.81 -29.55
CA GLU A 165 -0.09 8.71 -29.10
C GLU A 165 1.12 9.25 -28.33
N GLU A 166 1.75 10.30 -28.83
CA GLU A 166 2.91 10.93 -28.20
C GLU A 166 2.55 11.60 -26.85
N ALA A 167 1.37 12.20 -26.74
CA ALA A 167 0.89 12.77 -25.48
C ALA A 167 0.72 11.68 -24.40
N TRP A 168 0.11 10.55 -24.73
CA TRP A 168 -0.02 9.39 -23.84
C TRP A 168 1.36 8.86 -23.43
N VAL A 169 2.29 8.74 -24.37
CA VAL A 169 3.64 8.23 -24.09
C VAL A 169 4.41 9.19 -23.22
N ARG A 170 4.33 10.51 -23.46
CA ARG A 170 5.00 11.49 -22.59
C ARG A 170 4.45 11.46 -21.17
N MET A 171 3.12 11.36 -21.00
CA MET A 171 2.48 11.20 -19.71
C MET A 171 3.02 9.99 -18.95
N VAL A 172 3.06 8.80 -19.59
CA VAL A 172 3.55 7.57 -18.95
C VAL A 172 5.06 7.66 -18.68
N ARG A 173 5.85 8.18 -19.60
CA ARG A 173 7.30 8.39 -19.39
C ARG A 173 7.59 9.30 -18.21
N PHE A 174 6.79 10.34 -18.02
CA PHE A 174 6.94 11.24 -16.88
C PHE A 174 6.73 10.47 -15.55
N GLY A 175 5.64 9.70 -15.43
CA GLY A 175 5.41 8.85 -14.26
C GLY A 175 6.50 7.79 -14.05
N VAL A 176 6.87 7.08 -15.11
CA VAL A 176 7.95 6.06 -15.05
C VAL A 176 9.29 6.67 -14.64
N THR A 177 9.63 7.86 -15.13
CA THR A 177 10.87 8.56 -14.72
C THR A 177 10.89 8.84 -13.22
N ALA A 178 9.77 9.28 -12.64
CA ALA A 178 9.65 9.46 -11.20
C ALA A 178 9.76 8.14 -10.46
N MET A 179 9.13 7.06 -10.95
CA MET A 179 9.25 5.71 -10.36
C MET A 179 10.70 5.22 -10.36
N VAL A 180 11.42 5.37 -11.46
CA VAL A 180 12.84 4.97 -11.56
C VAL A 180 13.69 5.74 -10.54
N ARG A 181 13.50 7.05 -10.40
CA ARG A 181 14.17 7.85 -9.38
C ARG A 181 13.90 7.35 -7.96
N GLY A 182 12.64 7.04 -7.65
CA GLY A 182 12.24 6.50 -6.34
C GLY A 182 12.87 5.12 -6.06
N ALA A 183 12.90 4.25 -7.07
CA ALA A 183 13.55 2.96 -6.96
C ALA A 183 15.07 3.08 -6.75
N GLU A 184 15.74 3.99 -7.47
CA GLU A 184 17.17 4.26 -7.33
C GLU A 184 17.52 4.86 -5.97
N ALA A 185 16.73 5.80 -5.48
CA ALA A 185 16.93 6.41 -4.16
C ALA A 185 16.84 5.39 -3.02
N ALA A 186 16.07 4.31 -3.21
CA ALA A 186 15.86 3.26 -2.22
C ALA A 186 16.81 2.05 -2.36
N LEU A 187 17.86 2.11 -3.22
CA LEU A 187 18.78 0.97 -3.46
C LEU A 187 19.59 0.56 -2.23
N HIS A 188 19.67 1.40 -1.21
CA HIS A 188 20.32 1.09 0.07
C HIS A 188 19.46 0.21 0.99
N GLU A 189 18.18 0.02 0.70
CA GLU A 189 17.25 -0.84 1.41
C GLU A 189 16.97 -2.11 0.57
N PRO A 190 16.62 -3.24 1.20
CA PRO A 190 16.11 -4.38 0.44
C PRO A 190 14.78 -4.03 -0.24
N PRO A 191 14.45 -4.66 -1.39
CA PRO A 191 13.16 -4.44 -2.05
C PRO A 191 11.97 -5.01 -1.26
N PHE A 192 12.22 -6.01 -0.44
CA PHE A 192 11.32 -6.63 0.52
C PHE A 192 12.15 -7.34 1.60
N TRP A 193 11.55 -7.63 2.74
CA TRP A 193 12.13 -8.39 3.84
C TRP A 193 11.53 -9.79 3.86
N ARG A 194 12.37 -10.82 3.89
CA ARG A 194 11.93 -12.16 4.21
C ARG A 194 11.70 -12.25 5.71
N ALA A 195 10.63 -12.95 6.10
CA ALA A 195 10.31 -13.16 7.50
C ALA A 195 9.76 -14.58 7.71
N THR A 196 10.07 -15.16 8.87
CA THR A 196 9.56 -16.45 9.28
C THR A 196 8.36 -16.27 10.21
N VAL A 197 7.29 -17.00 9.99
CA VAL A 197 6.14 -17.06 10.89
C VAL A 197 6.56 -17.80 12.16
N THR A 198 6.53 -17.10 13.29
CA THR A 198 6.91 -17.65 14.61
C THR A 198 5.72 -17.87 15.54
N GLY A 199 4.56 -17.32 15.17
CA GLY A 199 3.31 -17.50 15.89
C GLY A 199 2.12 -17.39 14.94
N HIS A 200 1.14 -18.26 15.16
CA HIS A 200 -0.13 -18.26 14.45
C HIS A 200 -1.24 -18.61 15.45
N GLN A 201 -2.06 -17.67 15.77
CA GLN A 201 -3.16 -17.83 16.71
C GLN A 201 -4.49 -17.49 16.03
N LEU A 202 -5.37 -18.46 15.94
CA LEU A 202 -6.74 -18.22 15.49
C LEU A 202 -7.56 -17.56 16.60
N VAL A 203 -8.36 -16.57 16.21
CA VAL A 203 -9.34 -15.90 17.04
C VAL A 203 -10.71 -16.05 16.37
N GLY A 204 -11.49 -16.99 16.86
CA GLY A 204 -12.67 -17.48 16.11
C GLY A 204 -12.26 -18.24 14.85
N ASP A 205 -13.17 -18.24 13.85
CA ASP A 205 -12.99 -19.05 12.64
C ASP A 205 -12.33 -18.30 11.48
N ASP A 206 -12.28 -16.97 11.52
CA ASP A 206 -11.93 -16.13 10.36
C ASP A 206 -10.88 -15.07 10.64
N LEU A 207 -10.32 -15.00 11.85
CA LEU A 207 -9.28 -14.06 12.24
C LEU A 207 -8.03 -14.81 12.72
N ALA A 208 -6.87 -14.42 12.26
CA ALA A 208 -5.59 -14.87 12.79
C ALA A 208 -4.74 -13.69 13.29
N VAL A 209 -4.09 -13.88 14.42
CA VAL A 209 -2.98 -13.05 14.88
C VAL A 209 -1.69 -13.78 14.54
N LEU A 210 -0.93 -13.21 13.62
CA LEU A 210 0.33 -13.74 13.14
C LEU A 210 1.49 -13.00 13.80
N ARG A 211 2.54 -13.73 14.19
CA ARG A 211 3.84 -13.16 14.54
C ARG A 211 4.87 -13.62 13.54
N VAL A 212 5.61 -12.68 13.00
CA VAL A 212 6.68 -12.94 12.03
C VAL A 212 7.97 -12.28 12.48
N VAL A 213 9.10 -12.93 12.21
CA VAL A 213 10.42 -12.38 12.51
C VAL A 213 11.16 -12.17 11.20
N PRO A 214 11.39 -10.91 10.79
CA PRO A 214 12.20 -10.57 9.62
C PRO A 214 13.64 -11.07 9.79
N HIS A 215 14.25 -11.55 8.69
CA HIS A 215 15.63 -12.04 8.70
C HIS A 215 16.66 -10.90 8.75
N GLU A 216 16.23 -9.69 8.41
CA GLU A 216 17.03 -8.47 8.47
C GLU A 216 16.28 -7.40 9.25
N THR A 217 16.98 -6.37 9.72
CA THR A 217 16.36 -5.26 10.46
C THR A 217 15.23 -4.62 9.66
N PHE A 218 14.02 -4.73 10.19
CA PHE A 218 12.81 -4.13 9.63
C PHE A 218 12.36 -2.96 10.51
N ARG A 219 12.57 -1.75 10.04
CA ARG A 219 12.28 -0.51 10.79
C ARG A 219 10.96 0.08 10.31
N TYR A 220 10.06 0.36 11.23
CA TYR A 220 8.77 0.99 10.97
C TYR A 220 8.35 1.89 12.13
N GLU A 221 7.36 2.72 11.90
CA GLU A 221 6.72 3.53 12.93
C GLU A 221 5.36 2.92 13.31
N ALA A 222 4.97 3.08 14.58
CA ALA A 222 3.67 2.63 15.05
C ALA A 222 2.53 3.26 14.22
N GLY A 223 1.59 2.41 13.78
CA GLY A 223 0.48 2.79 12.92
C GLY A 223 0.73 2.64 11.42
N GLN A 224 1.97 2.37 10.99
CA GLN A 224 2.27 2.02 9.60
C GLN A 224 1.76 0.63 9.23
N TYR A 225 1.63 0.39 7.93
CA TYR A 225 1.32 -0.90 7.34
C TYR A 225 2.42 -1.33 6.36
N THR A 226 2.44 -2.60 6.02
CA THR A 226 3.26 -3.16 4.96
C THR A 226 2.40 -4.00 4.03
N ASP A 227 2.83 -4.14 2.77
CA ASP A 227 2.27 -5.20 1.94
C ASP A 227 2.95 -6.51 2.29
N LEU A 228 2.17 -7.57 2.38
CA LEU A 228 2.65 -8.91 2.64
C LEU A 228 2.33 -9.83 1.45
N GLU A 229 3.28 -10.67 1.11
CA GLU A 229 3.15 -11.78 0.16
C GLU A 229 3.36 -13.10 0.90
N SER A 230 2.44 -14.03 0.72
CA SER A 230 2.59 -15.41 1.18
C SER A 230 3.25 -16.26 0.09
N SER A 231 4.14 -17.17 0.49
CA SER A 231 4.71 -18.17 -0.41
C SER A 231 3.65 -19.07 -1.07
N LEU A 232 2.46 -19.16 -0.48
CA LEU A 232 1.33 -19.92 -1.02
C LEU A 232 0.65 -19.21 -2.21
N LEU A 233 0.83 -17.89 -2.35
CA LEU A 233 0.24 -17.06 -3.40
C LEU A 233 1.29 -16.05 -3.94
N PRO A 234 2.28 -16.53 -4.70
CA PRO A 234 3.34 -15.68 -5.23
C PRO A 234 2.79 -14.52 -6.08
N HIS A 235 3.51 -13.41 -6.08
CA HIS A 235 3.18 -12.17 -6.82
C HIS A 235 1.87 -11.50 -6.39
N THR A 236 1.28 -11.93 -5.26
CA THR A 236 0.04 -11.39 -4.73
C THR A 236 0.29 -10.71 -3.38
N TRP A 237 0.43 -9.39 -3.41
CA TRP A 237 0.69 -8.55 -2.24
C TRP A 237 -0.59 -7.96 -1.68
N ARG A 238 -0.75 -7.96 -0.34
CA ARG A 238 -1.89 -7.33 0.34
C ARG A 238 -1.42 -6.52 1.53
N PRO A 239 -2.02 -5.34 1.79
CA PRO A 239 -1.64 -4.47 2.89
C PRO A 239 -2.17 -4.99 4.23
N TYR A 240 -1.32 -4.96 5.26
CA TYR A 240 -1.66 -5.27 6.65
C TYR A 240 -0.98 -4.28 7.58
N TYR A 241 -1.72 -3.76 8.57
CA TYR A 241 -1.15 -2.93 9.61
C TYR A 241 -0.22 -3.72 10.52
N LEU A 242 0.83 -3.05 10.97
CA LEU A 242 1.81 -3.55 11.94
C LEU A 242 1.24 -3.32 13.33
N ALA A 243 0.84 -4.39 14.03
CA ALA A 243 0.00 -4.33 15.23
C ALA A 243 0.75 -4.04 16.54
N GLY A 244 2.07 -3.94 16.50
CA GLY A 244 2.91 -3.59 17.64
C GLY A 244 3.78 -2.38 17.35
N GLU A 245 4.28 -1.73 18.40
CA GLU A 245 5.40 -0.82 18.22
C GLU A 245 6.67 -1.62 17.87
N PRO A 246 7.64 -1.03 17.15
CA PRO A 246 8.91 -1.68 16.87
C PRO A 246 9.60 -2.05 18.18
N ASP A 247 9.88 -3.33 18.37
CA ASP A 247 10.58 -3.84 19.56
C ASP A 247 12.04 -4.20 19.28
N ALA A 248 12.81 -4.42 20.35
CA ALA A 248 14.21 -4.80 20.24
C ALA A 248 14.41 -6.23 19.69
N ALA A 249 13.39 -7.08 19.74
CA ALA A 249 13.42 -8.45 19.21
C ALA A 249 13.13 -8.48 17.72
N GLY A 250 12.64 -7.37 17.14
CA GLY A 250 12.32 -7.24 15.71
C GLY A 250 11.11 -8.06 15.28
N ALA A 251 10.32 -8.60 16.22
CA ALA A 251 9.11 -9.32 15.89
C ALA A 251 8.01 -8.35 15.40
N VAL A 252 7.28 -8.78 14.40
CA VAL A 252 6.16 -8.05 13.80
C VAL A 252 4.88 -8.84 14.04
N GLU A 253 3.85 -8.17 14.55
CA GLU A 253 2.52 -8.75 14.72
C GLU A 253 1.56 -8.21 13.66
N LEU A 254 0.74 -9.10 13.11
CA LEU A 254 -0.22 -8.80 12.05
C LEU A 254 -1.58 -9.41 12.43
N HIS A 255 -2.65 -8.65 12.25
CA HIS A 255 -4.02 -9.15 12.44
C HIS A 255 -4.67 -9.31 11.07
N VAL A 256 -5.06 -10.52 10.76
CA VAL A 256 -5.56 -10.90 9.43
C VAL A 256 -6.95 -11.48 9.55
N ARG A 257 -7.94 -10.85 8.91
CA ARG A 257 -9.27 -11.42 8.75
C ARG A 257 -9.42 -12.01 7.36
N CYS A 258 -9.94 -13.22 7.28
CA CYS A 258 -10.31 -13.87 6.04
C CYS A 258 -11.45 -13.10 5.37
N THR A 259 -11.21 -12.61 4.16
CA THR A 259 -12.19 -11.82 3.39
C THR A 259 -12.88 -12.61 2.29
N GLY A 260 -12.56 -13.89 2.15
CA GLY A 260 -13.13 -14.80 1.17
C GLY A 260 -12.14 -15.88 0.75
N PRO A 261 -12.62 -16.88 0.00
CA PRO A 261 -11.81 -18.03 -0.42
C PRO A 261 -10.78 -17.65 -1.50
N GLY A 262 -9.68 -18.39 -1.57
CA GLY A 262 -8.67 -18.31 -2.63
C GLY A 262 -7.71 -17.12 -2.53
N GLY A 263 -7.91 -16.20 -1.57
CA GLY A 263 -7.09 -14.99 -1.41
C GLY A 263 -5.94 -15.14 -0.42
N VAL A 264 -5.09 -14.09 -0.36
CA VAL A 264 -3.96 -14.04 0.59
C VAL A 264 -4.45 -14.12 2.04
N SER A 265 -5.56 -13.45 2.38
CA SER A 265 -6.11 -13.47 3.73
C SER A 265 -6.57 -14.88 4.14
N GLU A 266 -7.21 -15.62 3.24
CA GLU A 266 -7.59 -17.02 3.49
C GLU A 266 -6.36 -17.90 3.70
N ALA A 267 -5.34 -17.75 2.86
CA ALA A 267 -4.10 -18.49 3.00
C ALA A 267 -3.40 -18.21 4.33
N LEU A 268 -3.37 -16.92 4.77
CA LEU A 268 -2.75 -16.53 6.02
C LEU A 268 -3.53 -17.05 7.24
N VAL A 269 -4.87 -17.08 7.19
CA VAL A 269 -5.70 -17.52 8.31
C VAL A 269 -5.74 -19.04 8.41
N HIS A 270 -5.90 -19.77 7.30
CA HIS A 270 -6.24 -21.18 7.34
C HIS A 270 -5.14 -22.15 6.87
N ARG A 271 -4.14 -21.64 6.12
CA ARG A 271 -3.13 -22.52 5.51
C ARG A 271 -1.70 -22.24 5.97
N THR A 272 -1.46 -21.06 6.54
CA THR A 272 -0.13 -20.68 7.04
C THR A 272 0.15 -21.34 8.38
N ALA A 273 1.36 -21.84 8.57
CA ALA A 273 1.83 -22.48 9.79
C ALA A 273 3.09 -21.80 10.33
N VAL A 274 3.41 -22.06 11.60
CA VAL A 274 4.69 -21.65 12.19
C VAL A 274 5.83 -22.34 11.43
N GLY A 275 6.82 -21.57 11.04
CA GLY A 275 7.95 -21.99 10.19
C GLY A 275 7.80 -21.57 8.72
N ASP A 276 6.62 -21.17 8.27
CA ASP A 276 6.44 -20.67 6.91
C ASP A 276 7.15 -19.35 6.68
N GLU A 277 7.52 -19.10 5.43
CA GLU A 277 8.14 -17.84 5.00
C GLU A 277 7.09 -16.94 4.35
N VAL A 278 7.14 -15.67 4.75
CA VAL A 278 6.41 -14.56 4.12
C VAL A 278 7.38 -13.47 3.70
N ARG A 279 6.93 -12.56 2.84
CA ARG A 279 7.70 -11.38 2.43
C ARG A 279 6.95 -10.13 2.83
N LEU A 280 7.66 -9.17 3.41
CA LEU A 280 7.15 -7.86 3.81
C LEU A 280 7.71 -6.81 2.86
N GLY A 281 6.86 -5.99 2.28
CA GLY A 281 7.26 -4.81 1.52
C GLY A 281 7.79 -3.69 2.43
N PRO A 282 8.25 -2.57 1.87
CA PRO A 282 8.62 -1.41 2.66
C PRO A 282 7.45 -0.91 3.52
N PRO A 283 7.70 -0.51 4.79
CA PRO A 283 6.69 0.12 5.62
C PRO A 283 6.21 1.44 5.02
N LYS A 284 4.93 1.71 5.15
CA LYS A 284 4.27 2.90 4.58
C LYS A 284 3.00 3.26 5.35
N GLY A 285 2.42 4.40 5.02
CA GLY A 285 1.22 4.92 5.67
C GLY A 285 1.49 6.19 6.46
N ASN A 286 0.42 6.96 6.68
CA ASN A 286 0.45 8.26 7.33
C ASN A 286 -0.20 8.22 8.73
N LEU A 287 -0.64 7.05 9.17
CA LEU A 287 -1.35 6.88 10.44
C LEU A 287 -0.38 6.80 11.63
N THR A 288 0.53 7.77 11.73
CA THR A 288 1.54 7.84 12.79
C THR A 288 1.29 9.01 13.73
N LEU A 289 1.83 8.93 14.95
CA LEU A 289 1.71 10.04 15.92
C LEU A 289 2.55 11.26 15.52
N GLY A 290 3.62 11.07 14.74
CA GLY A 290 4.61 12.11 14.47
C GLY A 290 5.50 12.41 15.69
N GLU A 291 6.33 13.43 15.58
CA GLU A 291 7.33 13.75 16.62
C GLU A 291 6.70 14.27 17.90
N GLU A 292 5.69 15.15 17.80
CA GLU A 292 4.99 15.74 18.94
C GLU A 292 3.48 15.57 18.84
N PRO A 293 2.89 14.50 19.37
CA PRO A 293 1.45 14.44 19.54
C PRO A 293 1.05 15.33 20.71
N ALA A 294 0.69 16.57 20.43
CA ALA A 294 0.19 17.48 21.44
C ALA A 294 -1.31 17.29 21.65
N GLY A 295 -1.76 17.17 22.90
CA GLY A 295 -3.17 17.24 23.27
C GLY A 295 -3.89 15.89 23.35
N ASP A 296 -5.20 15.93 23.12
CA ASP A 296 -6.08 14.77 23.21
C ASP A 296 -6.10 13.98 21.90
N LEU A 297 -6.01 12.65 21.98
CA LEU A 297 -6.07 11.74 20.83
C LEU A 297 -7.41 11.00 20.81
N ARG A 298 -8.00 10.89 19.63
CA ARG A 298 -9.07 9.95 19.34
C ARG A 298 -8.57 8.91 18.37
N LEU A 299 -8.60 7.67 18.78
CA LEU A 299 -8.28 6.53 17.97
C LEU A 299 -9.58 5.84 17.59
N VAL A 300 -9.78 5.63 16.29
CA VAL A 300 -11.02 5.04 15.77
C VAL A 300 -10.66 3.83 14.95
N ALA A 301 -11.11 2.67 15.37
CA ALA A 301 -10.85 1.42 14.67
C ALA A 301 -12.12 0.67 14.35
N TRP A 302 -12.11 -0.06 13.26
CA TRP A 302 -13.11 -1.07 12.95
C TRP A 302 -12.43 -2.38 12.63
N ASP A 303 -12.82 -3.44 13.35
CA ASP A 303 -12.32 -4.79 13.15
C ASP A 303 -10.78 -4.85 13.18
N THR A 304 -10.10 -5.43 12.19
CA THR A 304 -8.63 -5.51 12.11
C THR A 304 -7.93 -4.14 11.98
N GLY A 305 -8.65 -3.05 11.76
CA GLY A 305 -8.13 -1.70 11.96
C GLY A 305 -7.62 -1.46 13.39
N TRP A 306 -8.05 -2.30 14.34
CA TRP A 306 -7.48 -2.35 15.68
C TRP A 306 -5.96 -2.55 15.69
N ALA A 307 -5.40 -3.29 14.76
CA ALA A 307 -3.95 -3.53 14.67
C ALA A 307 -3.13 -2.22 14.68
N ALA A 308 -3.52 -1.23 13.86
CA ALA A 308 -2.86 0.07 13.86
C ALA A 308 -3.02 0.80 15.20
N MET A 309 -4.22 0.77 15.79
CA MET A 309 -4.48 1.45 17.04
C MET A 309 -3.76 0.80 18.23
N LYS A 310 -3.56 -0.52 18.18
CA LYS A 310 -2.75 -1.26 19.18
C LYS A 310 -1.30 -0.75 19.18
N ALA A 311 -0.68 -0.64 18.01
CA ALA A 311 0.66 -0.10 17.88
C ALA A 311 0.75 1.35 18.40
N LEU A 312 -0.21 2.19 18.02
CA LEU A 312 -0.26 3.59 18.47
C LEU A 312 -0.44 3.71 19.98
N LEU A 313 -1.28 2.86 20.60
CA LEU A 313 -1.44 2.83 22.06
C LEU A 313 -0.15 2.40 22.77
N GLN A 314 0.57 1.43 22.25
CA GLN A 314 1.86 1.01 22.80
C GLN A 314 2.89 2.14 22.70
N GLU A 315 2.95 2.83 21.56
CA GLU A 315 3.82 4.00 21.39
C GLU A 315 3.46 5.13 22.36
N VAL A 316 2.15 5.44 22.55
CA VAL A 316 1.70 6.41 23.55
C VAL A 316 2.14 5.98 24.94
N ASP A 317 1.93 4.70 25.31
CA ASP A 317 2.32 4.18 26.63
C ASP A 317 3.83 4.30 26.85
N ARG A 318 4.61 3.99 25.85
CA ARG A 318 6.07 4.15 25.87
C ARG A 318 6.46 5.62 26.10
N ARG A 319 5.89 6.55 25.30
CA ARG A 319 6.19 8.00 25.41
C ARG A 319 5.79 8.57 26.77
N VAL A 320 4.61 8.24 27.28
CA VAL A 320 4.16 8.68 28.60
C VAL A 320 5.10 8.19 29.72
N ARG A 321 5.62 6.98 29.59
CA ARG A 321 6.59 6.43 30.58
C ARG A 321 7.97 7.07 30.49
N THR A 322 8.43 7.39 29.28
CA THR A 322 9.80 7.95 29.06
C THR A 322 9.84 9.47 29.26
N SER A 323 8.71 10.17 29.05
CA SER A 323 8.63 11.62 29.17
C SER A 323 7.33 12.05 29.85
N PRO A 324 7.23 11.83 31.18
CA PRO A 324 6.03 12.20 31.94
C PRO A 324 5.72 13.70 31.84
N GLY A 325 4.48 14.06 31.55
CA GLY A 325 4.01 15.44 31.47
C GLY A 325 4.17 16.14 30.12
N HIS A 326 4.79 15.50 29.13
CA HIS A 326 4.89 16.01 27.76
C HIS A 326 4.02 15.16 26.80
N GLY A 327 3.27 15.83 25.91
CA GLY A 327 2.56 15.19 24.81
C GLY A 327 1.09 14.88 25.07
N VAL A 328 0.73 13.61 24.95
CA VAL A 328 -0.66 13.13 24.98
C VAL A 328 -1.28 13.26 26.40
N ARG A 329 -2.42 13.95 26.48
CA ARG A 329 -3.13 14.14 27.76
C ARG A 329 -4.19 13.06 27.99
N ARG A 330 -4.97 12.77 26.97
CA ARG A 330 -6.03 11.75 27.00
C ARG A 330 -6.08 11.03 25.66
N VAL A 331 -6.33 9.72 25.72
CA VAL A 331 -6.62 8.90 24.56
C VAL A 331 -8.01 8.32 24.73
N ARG A 332 -8.86 8.52 23.73
CA ARG A 332 -10.13 7.84 23.63
C ARG A 332 -10.13 6.92 22.43
N LEU A 333 -10.19 5.63 22.70
CA LEU A 333 -10.28 4.59 21.66
C LEU A 333 -11.75 4.25 21.42
N PHE A 334 -12.21 4.40 20.19
CA PHE A 334 -13.48 3.89 19.70
C PHE A 334 -13.19 2.62 18.88
N LEU A 335 -13.62 1.49 19.39
CA LEU A 335 -13.39 0.19 18.75
C LEU A 335 -14.73 -0.38 18.28
N GLY A 336 -14.90 -0.43 16.94
CA GLY A 336 -16.08 -0.95 16.28
C GLY A 336 -15.87 -2.36 15.75
N ALA A 337 -16.95 -3.16 15.80
CA ALA A 337 -17.03 -4.46 15.15
C ALA A 337 -18.46 -4.75 14.68
N PRO A 338 -18.67 -5.70 13.73
CA PRO A 338 -20.01 -6.09 13.32
C PRO A 338 -20.90 -6.56 14.48
N ASP A 339 -20.32 -7.27 15.43
CA ASP A 339 -20.97 -7.77 16.64
C ASP A 339 -19.99 -7.77 17.82
N VAL A 340 -20.44 -8.26 18.99
CA VAL A 340 -19.63 -8.32 20.19
C VAL A 340 -18.51 -9.35 20.06
N ALA A 341 -18.73 -10.46 19.31
CA ALA A 341 -17.72 -11.49 19.11
C ALA A 341 -16.56 -10.99 18.24
N GLY A 342 -16.82 -10.04 17.35
CA GLY A 342 -15.81 -9.37 16.52
C GLY A 342 -14.92 -8.40 17.30
N LEU A 343 -15.26 -8.04 18.54
CA LEU A 343 -14.40 -7.26 19.44
C LEU A 343 -13.38 -8.23 20.08
N TYR A 344 -12.24 -8.38 19.49
CA TYR A 344 -11.15 -9.22 20.03
C TYR A 344 -10.11 -8.38 20.81
N ASP A 345 -9.13 -9.01 21.50
CA ASP A 345 -8.15 -8.37 22.40
C ASP A 345 -8.80 -7.62 23.57
N THR A 346 -10.05 -7.93 23.94
CA THR A 346 -10.80 -7.19 24.96
C THR A 346 -10.17 -7.29 26.35
N GLU A 347 -9.58 -8.43 26.71
CA GLU A 347 -8.85 -8.60 27.96
C GLU A 347 -7.59 -7.73 28.02
N TYR A 348 -6.84 -7.65 26.93
CA TYR A 348 -5.68 -6.77 26.80
C TYR A 348 -6.09 -5.31 26.99
N LEU A 349 -7.16 -4.87 26.30
CA LEU A 349 -7.67 -3.50 26.38
C LEU A 349 -8.19 -3.16 27.78
N ALA A 350 -8.99 -4.03 28.39
CA ALA A 350 -9.48 -3.81 29.75
C ALA A 350 -8.33 -3.77 30.77
N GLY A 351 -7.32 -4.61 30.57
CA GLY A 351 -6.10 -4.58 31.38
C GLY A 351 -5.31 -3.28 31.20
N LEU A 352 -5.22 -2.78 29.98
CA LEU A 352 -4.53 -1.52 29.69
C LEU A 352 -5.27 -0.32 30.27
N GLU A 353 -6.59 -0.23 30.07
CA GLU A 353 -7.44 0.85 30.59
C GLU A 353 -7.36 0.94 32.12
N ARG A 354 -7.42 -0.19 32.83
CA ARG A 354 -7.26 -0.20 34.31
C ARG A 354 -5.90 0.35 34.76
N ARG A 355 -4.85 0.13 34.00
CA ARG A 355 -3.49 0.56 34.37
C ARG A 355 -3.14 1.95 33.88
N ARG A 356 -3.91 2.53 32.97
CA ARG A 356 -3.58 3.78 32.28
C ARG A 356 -4.73 4.81 32.38
N PRO A 357 -4.66 5.73 33.36
CA PRO A 357 -5.70 6.74 33.59
C PRO A 357 -5.95 7.69 32.39
N TRP A 358 -4.99 7.77 31.48
CA TRP A 358 -5.10 8.57 30.26
C TRP A 358 -5.90 7.89 29.14
N LEU A 359 -6.19 6.57 29.26
CA LEU A 359 -6.93 5.79 28.25
C LEU A 359 -8.39 5.59 28.66
N SER A 360 -9.29 5.76 27.70
CA SER A 360 -10.69 5.37 27.80
C SER A 360 -11.09 4.61 26.54
N VAL A 361 -11.73 3.45 26.71
CA VAL A 361 -12.16 2.58 25.60
C VAL A 361 -13.68 2.62 25.47
N VAL A 362 -14.15 2.88 24.24
CA VAL A 362 -15.56 2.93 23.88
C VAL A 362 -15.84 1.83 22.84
N PRO A 363 -16.30 0.65 23.26
CA PRO A 363 -16.69 -0.40 22.32
C PRO A 363 -18.01 -0.04 21.63
N VAL A 364 -18.08 -0.31 20.32
CA VAL A 364 -19.25 -0.05 19.48
C VAL A 364 -19.56 -1.31 18.66
N ALA A 365 -20.36 -2.21 19.20
CA ALA A 365 -20.85 -3.35 18.46
C ALA A 365 -22.05 -2.94 17.58
N GLY A 366 -21.98 -3.27 16.30
CA GLY A 366 -23.05 -2.99 15.31
C GLY A 366 -23.95 -4.19 15.11
N ALA A 367 -25.19 -3.98 14.69
CA ALA A 367 -26.12 -5.05 14.36
C ALA A 367 -26.12 -5.35 12.86
N ALA A 368 -25.10 -5.44 12.17
CA ALA A 368 -24.91 -5.98 10.81
C ALA A 368 -23.62 -5.49 10.20
N PRO A 369 -22.92 -6.27 9.37
CA PRO A 369 -21.84 -5.77 8.55
C PRO A 369 -22.39 -4.74 7.56
N GLY A 370 -21.85 -3.50 7.59
CA GLY A 370 -22.22 -2.46 6.63
C GLY A 370 -22.58 -1.12 7.27
N GLY A 371 -23.31 -0.28 6.50
CA GLY A 371 -23.49 1.13 6.76
C GLY A 371 -24.03 1.54 8.13
N GLU A 372 -24.91 0.73 8.75
CA GLU A 372 -25.45 1.07 10.09
C GLU A 372 -24.41 1.00 11.21
N GLY A 373 -23.55 -0.01 11.19
CA GLY A 373 -22.45 -0.12 12.18
C GLY A 373 -21.47 1.04 12.06
N TYR A 374 -21.11 1.41 10.84
CA TYR A 374 -20.24 2.56 10.59
C TYR A 374 -20.88 3.88 11.03
N GLY A 375 -22.20 4.04 10.81
CA GLY A 375 -22.96 5.20 11.25
C GLY A 375 -22.96 5.32 12.78
N ARG A 376 -23.13 4.21 13.52
CA ARG A 376 -23.07 4.20 15.00
C ARG A 376 -21.70 4.57 15.51
N LEU A 377 -20.64 4.01 14.92
CA LEU A 377 -19.26 4.36 15.28
C LEU A 377 -19.01 5.85 15.03
N ALA A 378 -19.37 6.36 13.83
CA ALA A 378 -19.23 7.76 13.50
C ALA A 378 -19.99 8.68 14.48
N ALA A 379 -21.23 8.32 14.84
CA ALA A 379 -22.02 9.06 15.84
C ALA A 379 -21.40 9.02 17.24
N ALA A 380 -20.82 7.90 17.66
CA ALA A 380 -20.14 7.80 18.96
C ALA A 380 -18.89 8.71 18.99
N VAL A 381 -18.09 8.70 17.93
CA VAL A 381 -16.90 9.54 17.78
C VAL A 381 -17.26 11.02 17.80
N THR A 382 -18.33 11.42 17.10
CA THR A 382 -18.77 12.81 16.98
C THR A 382 -19.37 13.34 18.30
N ARG A 383 -20.18 12.52 19.01
CA ARG A 383 -20.75 12.91 20.31
C ARG A 383 -19.71 13.14 21.39
N ALA A 384 -18.60 12.48 21.32
CA ALA A 384 -17.48 12.70 22.20
C ALA A 384 -16.74 13.97 21.84
N ALA A 385 -17.30 15.14 22.21
CA ALA A 385 -16.82 16.47 21.85
C ALA A 385 -15.29 16.54 21.71
N ALA A 386 -14.81 17.09 20.59
CA ALA A 386 -13.39 17.32 20.38
C ALA A 386 -12.99 18.58 21.14
N PRO A 387 -12.01 18.54 22.04
CA PRO A 387 -11.34 19.78 22.40
C PRO A 387 -10.64 20.34 21.15
N PRO A 388 -10.58 21.67 21.02
CA PRO A 388 -9.81 22.30 19.94
C PRO A 388 -8.37 21.77 19.89
N GLY A 389 -7.88 21.40 18.72
CA GLY A 389 -6.51 20.88 18.51
C GLY A 389 -6.30 19.40 18.83
N GLY A 390 -7.35 18.61 19.04
CA GLY A 390 -7.25 17.16 19.22
C GLY A 390 -7.15 16.42 17.86
N ARG A 391 -6.22 15.46 17.75
CA ARG A 391 -6.07 14.62 16.53
C ARG A 391 -7.00 13.43 16.56
N VAL A 392 -7.49 13.04 15.37
CA VAL A 392 -8.30 11.85 15.15
C VAL A 392 -7.58 10.94 14.17
N LEU A 393 -7.27 9.72 14.60
CA LEU A 393 -6.65 8.70 13.76
C LEU A 393 -7.69 7.60 13.49
N VAL A 394 -7.90 7.26 12.21
CA VAL A 394 -8.98 6.37 11.79
C VAL A 394 -8.42 5.20 10.99
N SER A 395 -8.73 3.97 11.38
CA SER A 395 -8.31 2.74 10.72
C SER A 395 -9.44 1.75 10.56
N GLY A 396 -9.61 1.21 9.36
CA GLY A 396 -10.61 0.20 9.04
C GLY A 396 -10.98 0.21 7.55
N PRO A 397 -12.08 -0.43 7.15
CA PRO A 397 -12.52 -0.47 5.77
C PRO A 397 -12.75 0.93 5.20
N PRO A 398 -12.46 1.18 3.91
CA PRO A 398 -12.60 2.50 3.27
C PRO A 398 -13.98 3.13 3.45
N ALA A 399 -15.04 2.34 3.42
CA ALA A 399 -16.41 2.83 3.63
C ALA A 399 -16.61 3.38 5.05
N MET A 400 -16.03 2.72 6.06
CA MET A 400 -16.06 3.18 7.45
C MET A 400 -15.25 4.47 7.61
N VAL A 401 -14.03 4.52 7.06
CA VAL A 401 -13.17 5.71 7.11
C VAL A 401 -13.89 6.91 6.50
N ARG A 402 -14.52 6.75 5.32
CA ARG A 402 -15.32 7.80 4.69
C ARG A 402 -16.50 8.25 5.56
N ALA A 403 -17.24 7.30 6.17
CA ALA A 403 -18.39 7.61 7.03
C ALA A 403 -17.98 8.42 8.27
N VAL A 404 -16.89 8.02 8.92
CA VAL A 404 -16.32 8.74 10.08
C VAL A 404 -15.82 10.12 9.66
N GLY A 405 -15.04 10.20 8.57
CA GLY A 405 -14.51 11.47 8.06
C GLY A 405 -15.61 12.48 7.72
N ALA A 406 -16.66 12.03 6.99
CA ALA A 406 -17.81 12.87 6.68
C ALA A 406 -18.58 13.34 7.94
N SER A 407 -18.67 12.49 8.95
CA SER A 407 -19.32 12.87 10.21
C SER A 407 -18.50 13.88 11.01
N LEU A 408 -17.17 13.71 11.05
CA LEU A 408 -16.25 14.65 11.70
C LEU A 408 -16.25 16.01 11.00
N ALA A 409 -16.21 16.03 9.67
CA ALA A 409 -16.27 17.26 8.88
C ALA A 409 -17.57 18.05 9.14
N ARG A 410 -18.73 17.36 9.20
CA ARG A 410 -20.01 17.99 9.58
C ARG A 410 -20.03 18.52 11.02
N ALA A 411 -19.23 17.95 11.89
CA ALA A 411 -19.06 18.42 13.27
C ALA A 411 -17.99 19.53 13.41
N GLY A 412 -17.42 20.01 12.29
CA GLY A 412 -16.46 21.11 12.27
C GLY A 412 -15.02 20.71 12.63
N VAL A 413 -14.68 19.42 12.58
CA VAL A 413 -13.29 18.96 12.75
C VAL A 413 -12.53 19.26 11.45
N ALA A 414 -11.39 19.93 11.56
CA ALA A 414 -10.55 20.27 10.40
C ALA A 414 -9.97 18.98 9.77
N GLY A 415 -9.91 18.95 8.44
CA GLY A 415 -9.40 17.76 7.72
C GLY A 415 -7.94 17.42 8.08
N GLU A 416 -7.13 18.42 8.38
CA GLU A 416 -5.73 18.29 8.81
C GLU A 416 -5.58 17.60 10.18
N ASP A 417 -6.62 17.64 11.02
CA ASP A 417 -6.66 16.96 12.30
C ASP A 417 -7.08 15.48 12.18
N VAL A 418 -7.55 15.05 11.00
CA VAL A 418 -7.99 13.67 10.75
C VAL A 418 -6.97 12.95 9.88
N ARG A 419 -6.35 11.91 10.43
CA ARG A 419 -5.40 11.05 9.70
C ARG A 419 -5.98 9.66 9.47
N HIS A 420 -5.78 9.15 8.29
CA HIS A 420 -6.18 7.79 7.91
C HIS A 420 -5.37 7.29 6.71
N ASP A 421 -5.36 5.99 6.53
CA ASP A 421 -4.95 5.34 5.29
C ASP A 421 -6.17 4.63 4.69
N LEU A 422 -6.36 4.72 3.37
CA LEU A 422 -7.41 4.00 2.65
C LEU A 422 -6.81 2.71 2.09
N LEU A 423 -6.82 1.64 2.87
CA LEU A 423 -6.31 0.34 2.42
C LEU A 423 -7.40 -0.40 1.65
N PRO A 424 -7.09 -0.96 0.46
CA PRO A 424 -8.05 -1.77 -0.28
C PRO A 424 -8.38 -3.04 0.51
N THR A 425 -9.67 -3.33 0.68
CA THR A 425 -10.15 -4.60 1.23
C THR A 425 -10.27 -5.62 0.11
N GLY A 426 -10.03 -6.90 0.42
CA GLY A 426 -10.09 -7.98 -0.57
C GLY A 426 -11.45 -8.10 -1.28
N ALA A 427 -12.54 -7.68 -0.65
CA ALA A 427 -13.88 -7.67 -1.23
C ALA A 427 -14.12 -6.54 -2.25
N GLU A 428 -13.34 -5.46 -2.21
CA GLU A 428 -13.47 -4.32 -3.15
C GLU A 428 -12.68 -4.53 -4.44
N SER A 429 -11.93 -5.63 -4.55
CA SER A 429 -11.16 -5.99 -5.75
C SER A 429 -12.04 -6.36 -6.96
N GLY A 430 -13.34 -6.52 -6.78
CA GLY A 430 -14.32 -6.80 -7.84
C GLY A 430 -15.20 -5.61 -8.24
N HIS A 431 -15.23 -4.52 -7.45
CA HIS A 431 -15.99 -3.31 -7.77
C HIS A 431 -15.19 -2.09 -7.32
N ALA A 432 -14.69 -1.33 -8.28
CA ALA A 432 -14.21 0.05 -8.19
C ALA A 432 -13.62 0.46 -6.82
N ALA A 433 -12.40 0.04 -6.50
CA ALA A 433 -11.60 0.70 -5.47
C ALA A 433 -11.19 2.09 -5.97
N THR A 434 -12.08 3.07 -5.77
CA THR A 434 -11.74 4.48 -5.86
C THR A 434 -10.88 4.84 -4.65
N GLY A 435 -9.57 4.99 -4.86
CA GLY A 435 -8.72 5.70 -3.92
C GLY A 435 -7.70 4.89 -3.14
N ALA A 436 -6.65 4.42 -3.83
CA ALA A 436 -5.39 4.06 -3.18
C ALA A 436 -4.18 4.70 -3.90
N VAL A 437 -4.40 5.83 -4.54
CA VAL A 437 -3.37 6.85 -4.73
C VAL A 437 -3.69 7.89 -3.66
N PRO A 438 -2.79 8.24 -2.73
CA PRO A 438 -3.08 9.24 -1.69
C PRO A 438 -3.54 10.54 -2.35
N ALA A 439 -4.63 11.10 -1.83
CA ALA A 439 -5.04 12.45 -2.13
C ALA A 439 -3.98 13.44 -1.68
#